data_2bcc82c84bc3cf367c168a8c3955cacc
#
_entry.id   2bcc82c84bc3cf367c168a8c3955cacc
#
_cell.length_a   1.000
_cell.length_b   1.000
_cell.length_c   1.000
_cell.angle_alpha   90.00
_cell.angle_beta   90.00
_cell.angle_gamma   90.00
#
_symmetry.space_group_name_H-M   'P 1'
#
loop_
_entity.id
_entity.type
_entity.pdbx_description
1 polymer ?
#
loop_
_entity_poly.entity_id
_entity_poly.type
_entity_poly.pdbx_seq_one_letter_code
_entity_poly.pdbx_strand_id
1 'polypeptide(L)'
;QRADFDKLLADQAALQGVDIRYGESVIAADVDAGKPLLTIEREDGSRYQVDADFMLDASGYGRVLPRLLDLEAPSNFPVRQAVFTHVEDRIDCAHFDRNKILVTTHPTQRDIWFWSIPFSNGRTSVGVVAAAEHFAGRSENLDDCLRSFIDETPSLQRVLANAVWDTPARTLSGYSANVKTLHGPGFALLGNAAEFLDPVFSSGVTIAMRSASMAAAVLHRQLQGETVDWQTEFAEPLKRGVDTFRCYVEGWYAGTFQDVIYHPESKPHIRRMISSILAGYAWDETNPFVSEPKRRLRMLSDICATEPA
;
A
#
# COMPACT_ATOMS: atom_id res chain seq x y z
N GLN A 1 1.52 -16.02 1.87
CA GLN A 1 0.67 -15.52 0.78
C GLN A 1 -0.51 -14.73 1.34
N ARG A 2 -0.92 -13.65 0.65
CA ARG A 2 -1.97 -12.75 1.13
C ARG A 2 -3.33 -13.44 1.26
N ALA A 3 -3.68 -14.30 0.31
CA ALA A 3 -4.95 -15.02 0.36
C ALA A 3 -5.09 -15.86 1.62
N ASP A 4 -4.05 -16.63 1.97
CA ASP A 4 -4.04 -17.46 3.17
C ASP A 4 -4.01 -16.61 4.46
N PHE A 5 -3.25 -15.52 4.45
CA PHE A 5 -3.17 -14.62 5.58
C PHE A 5 -4.50 -13.90 5.86
N ASP A 6 -5.12 -13.36 4.82
CA ASP A 6 -6.40 -12.67 4.94
C ASP A 6 -7.51 -13.64 5.37
N LYS A 7 -7.52 -14.86 4.82
CA LYS A 7 -8.44 -15.92 5.23
C LYS A 7 -8.24 -16.32 6.69
N LEU A 8 -6.99 -16.50 7.14
CA LEU A 8 -6.69 -16.83 8.53
C LEU A 8 -7.26 -15.78 9.49
N LEU A 9 -7.12 -14.48 9.19
CA LEU A 9 -7.66 -13.41 10.01
C LEU A 9 -9.19 -13.45 10.04
N ALA A 10 -9.85 -13.66 8.90
CA ALA A 10 -11.30 -13.78 8.82
C ALA A 10 -11.81 -15.00 9.62
N ASP A 11 -11.18 -16.17 9.44
CA ASP A 11 -11.55 -17.39 10.18
C ASP A 11 -11.41 -17.18 11.71
N GLN A 12 -10.33 -16.50 12.14
CA GLN A 12 -10.13 -16.20 13.57
C GLN A 12 -11.18 -15.20 14.11
N ALA A 13 -11.58 -14.21 13.32
CA ALA A 13 -12.64 -13.30 13.69
C ALA A 13 -13.99 -14.04 13.85
N ALA A 14 -14.32 -14.92 12.90
CA ALA A 14 -15.52 -15.77 12.97
C ALA A 14 -15.51 -16.67 14.22
N LEU A 15 -14.37 -17.28 14.55
CA LEU A 15 -14.22 -18.09 15.78
C LEU A 15 -14.42 -17.28 17.07
N GLN A 16 -14.22 -15.98 17.05
CA GLN A 16 -14.47 -15.06 18.16
C GLN A 16 -15.91 -14.53 18.16
N GLY A 17 -16.78 -15.02 17.29
CA GLY A 17 -18.19 -14.67 17.24
C GLY A 17 -18.56 -13.52 16.31
N VAL A 18 -17.64 -13.07 15.42
CA VAL A 18 -17.95 -12.09 14.39
C VAL A 18 -18.82 -12.74 13.32
N ASP A 19 -19.98 -12.15 13.01
CA ASP A 19 -20.84 -12.56 11.89
C ASP A 19 -20.26 -12.03 10.58
N ILE A 20 -19.62 -12.91 9.81
CA ILE A 20 -19.04 -12.58 8.51
C ILE A 20 -19.97 -13.02 7.40
N ARG A 21 -20.42 -12.07 6.57
CA ARG A 21 -21.32 -12.28 5.45
C ARG A 21 -20.61 -12.04 4.13
N TYR A 22 -20.43 -13.10 3.37
CA TYR A 22 -19.88 -13.04 2.02
C TYR A 22 -20.97 -12.85 0.98
N GLY A 23 -20.63 -12.30 -0.19
CA GLY A 23 -21.59 -12.07 -1.29
C GLY A 23 -22.58 -10.94 -0.98
N GLU A 24 -22.28 -10.06 -0.03
CA GLU A 24 -23.11 -8.93 0.35
C GLU A 24 -22.36 -7.61 0.18
N SER A 25 -23.05 -6.59 -0.35
CA SER A 25 -22.45 -5.28 -0.66
C SER A 25 -23.21 -4.16 0.06
N VAL A 26 -22.49 -3.24 0.68
CA VAL A 26 -23.04 -1.97 1.18
C VAL A 26 -23.26 -1.04 -0.02
N ILE A 27 -24.53 -0.72 -0.31
CA ILE A 27 -24.90 0.11 -1.47
C ILE A 27 -25.42 1.50 -1.10
N ALA A 28 -25.76 1.73 0.17
CA ALA A 28 -26.08 3.05 0.71
C ALA A 28 -25.74 3.11 2.20
N ALA A 29 -25.41 4.30 2.66
CA ALA A 29 -25.12 4.60 4.07
C ALA A 29 -25.72 5.97 4.43
N ASP A 30 -26.46 6.03 5.53
CA ASP A 30 -26.90 7.25 6.18
C ASP A 30 -26.18 7.33 7.54
N VAL A 31 -25.44 8.40 7.78
CA VAL A 31 -24.64 8.62 8.99
C VAL A 31 -25.02 9.92 9.71
N ASP A 32 -26.02 10.65 9.24
CA ASP A 32 -26.37 12.01 9.71
C ASP A 32 -26.77 12.04 11.18
N ALA A 33 -27.43 10.99 11.66
CA ALA A 33 -27.83 10.87 13.06
C ALA A 33 -26.70 10.39 14.01
N GLY A 34 -25.47 10.18 13.50
CA GLY A 34 -24.35 9.64 14.28
C GLY A 34 -24.45 8.14 14.55
N LYS A 35 -25.51 7.49 14.08
CA LYS A 35 -25.68 6.03 14.03
C LYS A 35 -25.89 5.61 12.59
N PRO A 36 -24.95 4.82 12.01
CA PRO A 36 -25.05 4.40 10.62
C PRO A 36 -26.28 3.51 10.38
N LEU A 37 -27.07 3.87 9.34
CA LEU A 37 -28.08 3.01 8.74
C LEU A 37 -27.59 2.59 7.36
N LEU A 38 -27.29 1.31 7.19
CA LEU A 38 -26.71 0.76 5.98
C LEU A 38 -27.77 0.02 5.16
N THR A 39 -27.74 0.16 3.84
CA THR A 39 -28.49 -0.71 2.93
C THR A 39 -27.54 -1.73 2.33
N ILE A 40 -27.85 -3.00 2.52
CA ILE A 40 -27.09 -4.14 2.04
C ILE A 40 -27.80 -4.79 0.87
N GLU A 41 -27.07 -5.09 -0.20
CA GLU A 41 -27.56 -5.87 -1.34
C GLU A 41 -26.83 -7.22 -1.39
N ARG A 42 -27.62 -8.30 -1.56
CA ARG A 42 -27.12 -9.66 -1.75
C ARG A 42 -26.90 -9.98 -3.23
N GLU A 43 -26.20 -11.05 -3.52
CA GLU A 43 -25.98 -11.54 -4.89
C GLU A 43 -27.26 -11.82 -5.67
N ASP A 44 -28.36 -12.18 -5.00
CA ASP A 44 -29.67 -12.39 -5.61
C ASP A 44 -30.46 -11.09 -5.87
N GLY A 45 -29.87 -9.92 -5.56
CA GLY A 45 -30.50 -8.60 -5.70
C GLY A 45 -31.45 -8.23 -4.57
N SER A 46 -31.68 -9.09 -3.57
CA SER A 46 -32.47 -8.75 -2.40
C SER A 46 -31.74 -7.74 -1.52
N ARG A 47 -32.50 -6.88 -0.84
CA ARG A 47 -31.97 -5.80 0.01
C ARG A 47 -32.54 -5.85 1.40
N TYR A 48 -31.71 -5.43 2.37
CA TYR A 48 -32.12 -5.23 3.75
C TYR A 48 -31.33 -4.10 4.38
N GLN A 49 -31.78 -3.65 5.55
CA GLN A 49 -31.09 -2.59 6.29
C GLN A 49 -30.40 -3.14 7.55
N VAL A 50 -29.32 -2.49 7.93
CA VAL A 50 -28.57 -2.75 9.16
C VAL A 50 -28.39 -1.44 9.91
N ASP A 51 -28.89 -1.38 11.14
CA ASP A 51 -28.55 -0.36 12.12
C ASP A 51 -27.24 -0.74 12.81
N ALA A 52 -26.33 0.19 12.97
CA ALA A 52 -25.08 -0.01 13.68
C ALA A 52 -24.79 1.15 14.64
N ASP A 53 -24.12 0.87 15.75
CA ASP A 53 -23.63 1.92 16.64
C ASP A 53 -22.44 2.66 16.05
N PHE A 54 -21.67 1.99 15.19
CA PHE A 54 -20.52 2.58 14.48
C PHE A 54 -20.14 1.72 13.26
N MET A 55 -19.59 2.35 12.22
CA MET A 55 -19.10 1.68 11.03
C MET A 55 -17.59 1.91 10.83
N LEU A 56 -16.85 0.83 10.62
CA LEU A 56 -15.45 0.87 10.18
C LEU A 56 -15.39 0.45 8.71
N ASP A 57 -15.09 1.37 7.80
CA ASP A 57 -14.93 1.05 6.38
C ASP A 57 -13.51 0.57 6.10
N ALA A 58 -13.37 -0.72 5.87
CA ALA A 58 -12.14 -1.38 5.44
C ALA A 58 -12.24 -1.94 4.00
N SER A 59 -13.10 -1.35 3.17
CA SER A 59 -13.42 -1.83 1.81
C SER A 59 -12.25 -1.75 0.81
N GLY A 60 -11.09 -1.23 1.24
CA GLY A 60 -9.89 -1.16 0.42
C GLY A 60 -10.10 -0.30 -0.84
N TYR A 61 -9.79 -0.84 -2.01
CA TYR A 61 -10.03 -0.16 -3.29
C TYR A 61 -11.52 0.00 -3.63
N GLY A 62 -12.41 -0.70 -2.92
CA GLY A 62 -13.85 -0.50 -3.03
C GLY A 62 -14.27 0.91 -2.63
N ARG A 63 -13.57 1.50 -1.61
CA ARG A 63 -13.79 2.88 -1.15
C ARG A 63 -15.28 3.18 -0.97
N VAL A 64 -15.97 2.29 -0.24
CA VAL A 64 -17.43 2.29 -0.16
C VAL A 64 -17.96 3.58 0.46
N LEU A 65 -17.60 3.90 1.69
CA LEU A 65 -18.03 5.16 2.31
C LEU A 65 -17.50 6.41 1.62
N PRO A 66 -16.21 6.48 1.20
CA PRO A 66 -15.73 7.63 0.45
C PRO A 66 -16.57 7.96 -0.78
N ARG A 67 -17.07 6.95 -1.51
CA ARG A 67 -17.95 7.16 -2.67
C ARG A 67 -19.37 7.50 -2.28
N LEU A 68 -19.94 6.79 -1.32
CA LEU A 68 -21.32 6.99 -0.90
C LEU A 68 -21.54 8.34 -0.22
N LEU A 69 -20.54 8.87 0.49
CA LEU A 69 -20.60 10.10 1.27
C LEU A 69 -19.85 11.29 0.62
N ASP A 70 -19.45 11.16 -0.66
CA ASP A 70 -18.66 12.18 -1.37
C ASP A 70 -17.41 12.65 -0.59
N LEU A 71 -16.69 11.70 0.02
CA LEU A 71 -15.47 11.98 0.79
C LEU A 71 -14.19 11.83 -0.04
N GLU A 72 -14.28 11.39 -1.30
CA GLU A 72 -13.09 11.23 -2.15
C GLU A 72 -12.40 12.58 -2.37
N ALA A 73 -11.09 12.56 -2.32
CA ALA A 73 -10.23 13.68 -2.65
C ALA A 73 -9.15 13.22 -3.65
N PRO A 74 -8.72 14.09 -4.56
CA PRO A 74 -7.68 13.75 -5.52
C PRO A 74 -6.37 13.40 -4.81
N SER A 75 -5.66 12.41 -5.34
CA SER A 75 -4.31 12.11 -4.90
C SER A 75 -3.35 13.23 -5.29
N ASN A 76 -2.36 13.49 -4.43
CA ASN A 76 -1.24 14.38 -4.75
C ASN A 76 -0.14 13.70 -5.58
N PHE A 77 -0.24 12.37 -5.76
CA PHE A 77 0.70 11.61 -6.59
C PHE A 77 0.28 11.61 -8.05
N PRO A 78 1.24 11.65 -9.00
CA PRO A 78 0.94 11.47 -10.41
C PRO A 78 0.34 10.08 -10.66
N VAL A 79 -0.54 10.00 -11.67
CA VAL A 79 -1.14 8.73 -12.06
C VAL A 79 -0.05 7.77 -12.55
N ARG A 80 0.01 6.60 -11.94
CA ARG A 80 0.91 5.52 -12.29
C ARG A 80 0.12 4.30 -12.74
N GLN A 81 0.76 3.50 -13.58
CA GLN A 81 0.25 2.22 -14.04
C GLN A 81 1.22 1.11 -13.61
N ALA A 82 0.66 0.01 -13.16
CA ALA A 82 1.38 -1.23 -12.91
C ALA A 82 0.95 -2.29 -13.92
N VAL A 83 1.90 -3.05 -14.48
CA VAL A 83 1.65 -4.30 -15.22
C VAL A 83 2.40 -5.41 -14.52
N PHE A 84 1.73 -6.51 -14.17
CA PHE A 84 2.28 -7.54 -13.31
C PHE A 84 1.68 -8.91 -13.54
N THR A 85 2.44 -9.94 -13.16
CA THR A 85 2.02 -11.33 -13.18
C THR A 85 2.68 -12.15 -12.08
N HIS A 86 2.35 -13.43 -12.00
CA HIS A 86 3.07 -14.43 -11.21
C HIS A 86 3.73 -15.44 -12.15
N VAL A 87 4.98 -15.78 -11.86
CA VAL A 87 5.76 -16.75 -12.63
C VAL A 87 6.21 -17.90 -11.73
N GLU A 88 6.42 -19.09 -12.29
CA GLU A 88 7.29 -20.07 -11.66
C GLU A 88 8.72 -19.59 -11.89
N ASP A 89 9.40 -19.15 -10.85
CA ASP A 89 10.58 -18.30 -11.03
C ASP A 89 11.85 -19.04 -11.43
N ARG A 90 12.07 -20.28 -10.96
CA ARG A 90 13.27 -21.10 -11.22
C ARG A 90 14.57 -20.32 -11.08
N ILE A 91 14.61 -19.38 -10.12
CA ILE A 91 15.74 -18.49 -9.95
C ILE A 91 16.97 -19.29 -9.51
N ASP A 92 18.00 -19.25 -10.36
CA ASP A 92 19.32 -19.86 -10.14
C ASP A 92 20.40 -18.75 -10.22
N CYS A 93 20.19 -17.67 -9.48
CA CYS A 93 21.09 -16.52 -9.46
C CYS A 93 21.68 -16.35 -8.06
N ALA A 94 22.99 -16.55 -7.92
CA ALA A 94 23.71 -16.45 -6.64
C ALA A 94 23.57 -15.07 -5.94
N HIS A 95 23.17 -14.04 -6.67
CA HIS A 95 22.99 -12.69 -6.16
C HIS A 95 21.53 -12.38 -5.76
N PHE A 96 20.60 -13.32 -5.90
CA PHE A 96 19.19 -13.16 -5.53
C PHE A 96 18.87 -13.96 -4.27
N ASP A 97 18.49 -13.25 -3.21
CA ASP A 97 18.05 -13.88 -1.95
C ASP A 97 16.52 -14.01 -1.95
N ARG A 98 16.01 -15.24 -2.11
CA ARG A 98 14.57 -15.55 -2.12
C ARG A 98 13.84 -15.21 -0.81
N ASN A 99 14.53 -14.89 0.26
CA ASN A 99 13.92 -14.45 1.51
C ASN A 99 13.67 -12.93 1.55
N LYS A 100 13.96 -12.24 0.45
CA LYS A 100 13.83 -10.79 0.33
C LYS A 100 13.05 -10.40 -0.90
N ILE A 101 12.30 -9.31 -0.78
CA ILE A 101 11.73 -8.59 -1.92
C ILE A 101 12.87 -7.84 -2.63
N LEU A 102 12.92 -7.95 -3.95
CA LEU A 102 13.81 -7.16 -4.78
C LEU A 102 13.01 -6.02 -5.42
N VAL A 103 13.42 -4.79 -5.18
CA VAL A 103 12.99 -3.61 -5.92
C VAL A 103 14.14 -3.18 -6.84
N THR A 104 13.84 -3.02 -8.13
CA THR A 104 14.82 -2.65 -9.16
C THR A 104 14.35 -1.39 -9.86
N THR A 105 15.23 -0.44 -10.13
CA THR A 105 14.96 0.70 -11.02
C THR A 105 15.44 0.39 -12.43
N HIS A 106 14.78 0.96 -13.43
CA HIS A 106 15.21 0.90 -14.82
C HIS A 106 16.58 1.59 -14.98
N PRO A 107 17.50 1.05 -15.81
CA PRO A 107 18.87 1.55 -15.89
C PRO A 107 19.00 3.02 -16.30
N THR A 108 18.06 3.53 -17.11
CA THR A 108 18.10 4.88 -17.66
C THR A 108 16.90 5.76 -17.31
N GLN A 109 15.81 5.17 -16.83
CA GLN A 109 14.53 5.85 -16.49
C GLN A 109 14.24 5.65 -15.01
N ARG A 110 14.63 6.61 -14.17
CA ARG A 110 14.57 6.47 -12.71
C ARG A 110 13.14 6.38 -12.14
N ASP A 111 12.15 6.80 -12.87
CA ASP A 111 10.74 6.75 -12.50
C ASP A 111 10.04 5.43 -12.90
N ILE A 112 10.74 4.55 -13.63
CA ILE A 112 10.34 3.16 -13.88
C ILE A 112 11.00 2.26 -12.85
N TRP A 113 10.20 1.49 -12.14
CA TRP A 113 10.71 0.52 -11.17
C TRP A 113 9.94 -0.79 -11.24
N PHE A 114 10.56 -1.84 -10.71
CA PHE A 114 10.05 -3.20 -10.73
C PHE A 114 10.04 -3.79 -9.34
N TRP A 115 9.12 -4.71 -9.11
CA TRP A 115 9.21 -5.61 -7.98
C TRP A 115 9.41 -7.05 -8.43
N SER A 116 10.13 -7.81 -7.61
CA SER A 116 10.19 -9.27 -7.65
C SER A 116 9.98 -9.77 -6.22
N ILE A 117 8.83 -10.38 -5.96
CA ILE A 117 8.38 -10.81 -4.63
C ILE A 117 8.27 -12.32 -4.62
N PRO A 118 9.27 -13.05 -4.10
CA PRO A 118 9.25 -14.51 -4.04
C PRO A 118 8.22 -15.01 -3.03
N PHE A 119 7.52 -16.07 -3.39
CA PHE A 119 6.66 -16.83 -2.49
C PHE A 119 7.34 -18.12 -2.06
N SER A 120 6.88 -18.70 -0.93
CA SER A 120 7.44 -19.95 -0.39
C SER A 120 7.22 -21.17 -1.28
N ASN A 121 6.31 -21.09 -2.24
CA ASN A 121 5.94 -22.18 -3.15
C ASN A 121 6.71 -22.19 -4.48
N GLY A 122 7.81 -21.44 -4.61
CA GLY A 122 8.63 -21.38 -5.83
C GLY A 122 8.08 -20.44 -6.91
N ARG A 123 7.04 -19.67 -6.61
CA ARG A 123 6.53 -18.63 -7.49
C ARG A 123 7.06 -17.26 -7.06
N THR A 124 7.07 -16.33 -8.00
CA THR A 124 7.42 -14.92 -7.76
C THR A 124 6.38 -14.01 -8.41
N SER A 125 5.89 -13.02 -7.66
CA SER A 125 5.18 -11.90 -8.25
C SER A 125 6.19 -10.96 -8.89
N VAL A 126 5.98 -10.63 -10.16
CA VAL A 126 6.83 -9.73 -10.94
C VAL A 126 5.97 -8.64 -11.53
N GLY A 127 6.39 -7.38 -11.39
CA GLY A 127 5.66 -6.27 -11.97
C GLY A 127 6.54 -5.07 -12.24
N VAL A 128 6.06 -4.21 -13.14
CA VAL A 128 6.63 -2.89 -13.48
C VAL A 128 5.64 -1.81 -13.10
N VAL A 129 6.16 -0.71 -12.57
CA VAL A 129 5.40 0.53 -12.32
C VAL A 129 6.07 1.67 -13.06
N ALA A 130 5.26 2.44 -13.79
CA ALA A 130 5.74 3.60 -14.53
C ALA A 130 4.60 4.62 -14.76
N ALA A 131 4.93 5.82 -15.22
CA ALA A 131 3.95 6.76 -15.73
C ALA A 131 3.36 6.27 -17.06
N ALA A 132 2.15 6.71 -17.39
CA ALA A 132 1.41 6.23 -18.57
C ALA A 132 2.18 6.42 -19.89
N GLU A 133 2.98 7.47 -19.97
CA GLU A 133 3.81 7.77 -21.16
C GLU A 133 4.83 6.68 -21.51
N HIS A 134 5.33 5.94 -20.52
CA HIS A 134 6.29 4.84 -20.74
C HIS A 134 5.62 3.58 -21.31
N PHE A 135 4.31 3.48 -21.23
CA PHE A 135 3.54 2.41 -21.85
C PHE A 135 3.12 2.75 -23.29
N ALA A 136 3.16 4.03 -23.67
CA ALA A 136 2.82 4.46 -25.01
C ALA A 136 3.77 3.83 -26.06
N GLY A 137 3.17 3.23 -27.11
CA GLY A 137 3.92 2.56 -28.19
C GLY A 137 4.43 1.16 -27.86
N ARG A 138 4.16 0.64 -26.64
CA ARG A 138 4.41 -0.78 -26.31
C ARG A 138 3.25 -1.66 -26.75
N SER A 139 3.45 -2.98 -26.67
CA SER A 139 2.41 -3.97 -27.02
C SER A 139 1.17 -3.78 -26.17
N GLU A 140 -0.01 -3.91 -26.78
CA GLU A 140 -1.29 -3.99 -26.07
C GLU A 140 -1.46 -5.30 -25.30
N ASN A 141 -0.73 -6.35 -25.71
CA ASN A 141 -0.62 -7.56 -24.94
C ASN A 141 0.22 -7.30 -23.68
N LEU A 142 -0.39 -7.47 -22.49
CA LEU A 142 0.24 -7.14 -21.21
C LEU A 142 1.47 -8.02 -20.90
N ASP A 143 1.48 -9.28 -21.34
CA ASP A 143 2.62 -10.18 -21.16
C ASP A 143 3.83 -9.68 -21.96
N ASP A 144 3.62 -9.32 -23.23
CA ASP A 144 4.67 -8.77 -24.11
C ASP A 144 5.14 -7.41 -23.59
N CYS A 145 4.20 -6.58 -23.13
CA CYS A 145 4.50 -5.28 -22.54
C CYS A 145 5.42 -5.43 -21.32
N LEU A 146 5.07 -6.30 -20.35
CA LEU A 146 5.88 -6.54 -19.16
C LEU A 146 7.26 -7.08 -19.52
N ARG A 147 7.34 -8.04 -20.45
CA ARG A 147 8.60 -8.61 -20.93
C ARG A 147 9.49 -7.56 -21.57
N SER A 148 8.93 -6.64 -22.38
CA SER A 148 9.71 -5.59 -23.03
C SER A 148 10.41 -4.68 -22.01
N PHE A 149 9.78 -4.35 -20.90
CA PHE A 149 10.41 -3.60 -19.80
C PHE A 149 11.52 -4.41 -19.10
N ILE A 150 11.32 -5.71 -18.91
CA ILE A 150 12.31 -6.59 -18.29
C ILE A 150 13.52 -6.74 -19.22
N ASP A 151 13.31 -6.81 -20.54
CA ASP A 151 14.36 -6.93 -21.55
C ASP A 151 15.26 -5.68 -21.61
N GLU A 152 14.74 -4.53 -21.22
CA GLU A 152 15.53 -3.29 -21.05
C GLU A 152 16.33 -3.25 -19.73
N THR A 153 16.14 -4.26 -18.84
CA THR A 153 16.71 -4.28 -17.48
C THR A 153 17.59 -5.52 -17.25
N PRO A 154 18.91 -5.47 -17.60
CA PRO A 154 19.79 -6.64 -17.61
C PRO A 154 19.89 -7.41 -16.29
N SER A 155 19.71 -6.72 -15.15
CA SER A 155 19.67 -7.38 -13.84
C SER A 155 18.45 -8.30 -13.68
N LEU A 156 17.28 -7.86 -14.13
CA LEU A 156 16.05 -8.67 -14.09
C LEU A 156 16.05 -9.77 -15.13
N GLN A 157 16.59 -9.52 -16.33
CA GLN A 157 16.76 -10.57 -17.33
C GLN A 157 17.54 -11.76 -16.76
N ARG A 158 18.63 -11.50 -16.03
CA ARG A 158 19.41 -12.58 -15.40
C ARG A 158 18.64 -13.31 -14.31
N VAL A 159 17.93 -12.58 -13.47
CA VAL A 159 17.14 -13.17 -12.37
C VAL A 159 16.00 -14.04 -12.92
N LEU A 160 15.34 -13.61 -13.97
CA LEU A 160 14.15 -14.25 -14.55
C LEU A 160 14.44 -15.12 -15.78
N ALA A 161 15.73 -15.40 -16.08
CA ALA A 161 16.15 -16.11 -17.30
C ALA A 161 15.49 -17.49 -17.48
N ASN A 162 15.23 -18.21 -16.36
CA ASN A 162 14.64 -19.54 -16.37
C ASN A 162 13.13 -19.53 -15.98
N ALA A 163 12.52 -18.36 -15.82
CA ALA A 163 11.15 -18.24 -15.36
C ALA A 163 10.15 -18.81 -16.37
N VAL A 164 9.14 -19.54 -15.86
CA VAL A 164 8.00 -20.00 -16.66
C VAL A 164 6.85 -19.03 -16.48
N TRP A 165 6.43 -18.41 -17.57
CA TRP A 165 5.39 -17.41 -17.64
C TRP A 165 4.05 -18.08 -17.95
N ASP A 166 3.42 -18.64 -16.94
CA ASP A 166 2.23 -19.47 -17.02
C ASP A 166 0.95 -18.77 -16.52
N THR A 167 1.08 -17.53 -16.05
CA THR A 167 -0.04 -16.73 -15.56
C THR A 167 -0.15 -15.46 -16.39
N PRO A 168 -1.32 -15.16 -16.98
CA PRO A 168 -1.51 -13.92 -17.76
C PRO A 168 -1.26 -12.66 -16.94
N ALA A 169 -0.60 -11.69 -17.55
CA ALA A 169 -0.35 -10.41 -16.93
C ALA A 169 -1.66 -9.61 -16.74
N ARG A 170 -1.67 -8.77 -15.72
CA ARG A 170 -2.76 -7.87 -15.35
C ARG A 170 -2.25 -6.47 -15.22
N THR A 171 -3.16 -5.50 -15.29
CA THR A 171 -2.83 -4.10 -15.10
C THR A 171 -3.69 -3.44 -14.04
N LEU A 172 -3.13 -2.45 -13.36
CA LEU A 172 -3.81 -1.58 -12.42
C LEU A 172 -3.27 -0.16 -12.62
N SER A 173 -4.13 0.83 -12.72
CA SER A 173 -3.71 2.22 -12.82
C SER A 173 -4.55 3.14 -11.94
N GLY A 174 -4.00 4.33 -11.61
CA GLY A 174 -4.71 5.34 -10.82
C GLY A 174 -5.06 4.86 -9.40
N TYR A 175 -4.21 4.06 -8.80
CA TYR A 175 -4.46 3.43 -7.50
C TYR A 175 -4.24 4.35 -6.31
N SER A 176 -3.50 5.45 -6.47
CA SER A 176 -3.30 6.42 -5.38
C SER A 176 -4.57 7.22 -5.13
N ALA A 177 -4.98 7.33 -3.88
CA ALA A 177 -6.24 7.92 -3.50
C ALA A 177 -6.15 8.61 -2.14
N ASN A 178 -6.93 9.68 -1.96
CA ASN A 178 -7.07 10.42 -0.71
C ASN A 178 -8.55 10.57 -0.32
N VAL A 179 -8.78 11.04 0.90
CA VAL A 179 -10.10 11.39 1.41
C VAL A 179 -10.08 12.78 2.06
N LYS A 180 -11.25 13.42 2.10
CA LYS A 180 -11.45 14.70 2.78
C LYS A 180 -11.35 14.58 4.31
N THR A 181 -11.75 13.42 4.87
CA THR A 181 -11.68 13.11 6.30
C THR A 181 -11.49 11.62 6.52
N LEU A 182 -10.87 11.24 7.65
CA LEU A 182 -10.67 9.85 8.05
C LEU A 182 -11.80 9.32 8.94
N HIS A 183 -12.65 10.17 9.46
CA HIS A 183 -13.78 9.82 10.31
C HIS A 183 -14.90 10.85 10.19
N GLY A 184 -16.05 10.50 10.71
CA GLY A 184 -17.22 11.38 10.85
C GLY A 184 -18.19 10.81 11.86
N PRO A 185 -19.41 11.39 11.97
CA PRO A 185 -20.43 10.87 12.87
C PRO A 185 -20.71 9.40 12.58
N GLY A 186 -20.44 8.52 13.55
CA GLY A 186 -20.71 7.10 13.46
C GLY A 186 -19.80 6.29 12.52
N PHE A 187 -18.74 6.83 11.95
CA PHE A 187 -17.85 6.05 11.09
C PHE A 187 -16.36 6.44 11.16
N ALA A 188 -15.49 5.51 10.76
CA ALA A 188 -14.08 5.76 10.44
C ALA A 188 -13.64 4.94 9.23
N LEU A 189 -12.65 5.47 8.48
CA LEU A 189 -12.08 4.86 7.29
C LEU A 189 -10.73 4.21 7.62
N LEU A 190 -10.51 2.98 7.12
CA LEU A 190 -9.34 2.18 7.43
C LEU A 190 -8.57 1.79 6.16
N GLY A 191 -7.25 1.71 6.27
CA GLY A 191 -6.40 1.23 5.19
C GLY A 191 -6.65 1.96 3.86
N ASN A 192 -6.76 1.21 2.76
CA ASN A 192 -6.93 1.78 1.42
C ASN A 192 -8.32 2.40 1.19
N ALA A 193 -9.32 2.12 2.03
CA ALA A 193 -10.59 2.85 1.99
C ALA A 193 -10.37 4.32 2.36
N ALA A 194 -9.42 4.61 3.25
CA ALA A 194 -9.02 5.96 3.62
C ALA A 194 -8.03 6.54 2.60
N GLU A 195 -6.82 5.98 2.53
CA GLU A 195 -5.75 6.52 1.71
C GLU A 195 -4.84 5.41 1.19
N PHE A 196 -4.44 5.51 -0.08
CA PHE A 196 -3.39 4.69 -0.66
C PHE A 196 -2.34 5.56 -1.34
N LEU A 197 -1.08 5.35 -0.99
CA LEU A 197 0.04 6.11 -1.50
C LEU A 197 0.58 5.51 -2.81
N ASP A 198 1.41 4.48 -2.66
CA ASP A 198 2.13 3.83 -3.75
C ASP A 198 2.61 2.44 -3.31
N PRO A 199 2.71 1.46 -4.21
CA PRO A 199 3.17 0.11 -3.85
C PRO A 199 4.66 -0.01 -3.59
N VAL A 200 5.49 1.00 -3.88
CA VAL A 200 6.97 0.90 -3.85
C VAL A 200 7.54 0.44 -2.50
N PHE A 201 6.90 0.80 -1.39
CA PHE A 201 7.34 0.40 -0.05
C PHE A 201 6.44 -0.65 0.60
N SER A 202 5.49 -1.21 -0.15
CA SER A 202 4.55 -2.24 0.35
C SER A 202 3.83 -1.84 1.66
N SER A 203 3.58 -0.55 1.88
CA SER A 203 3.05 0.01 3.14
C SER A 203 1.55 -0.27 3.36
N GLY A 204 0.80 -0.69 2.33
CA GLY A 204 -0.65 -0.80 2.39
C GLY A 204 -1.17 -1.71 3.51
N VAL A 205 -0.59 -2.90 3.69
CA VAL A 205 -1.00 -3.83 4.78
C VAL A 205 -0.66 -3.25 6.15
N THR A 206 0.52 -2.64 6.28
CA THR A 206 0.93 -1.98 7.53
C THR A 206 -0.05 -0.88 7.93
N ILE A 207 -0.42 -0.01 6.98
CA ILE A 207 -1.40 1.06 7.21
C ILE A 207 -2.77 0.47 7.57
N ALA A 208 -3.22 -0.57 6.86
CA ALA A 208 -4.50 -1.22 7.12
C ALA A 208 -4.57 -1.81 8.53
N MET A 209 -3.57 -2.59 8.94
CA MET A 209 -3.51 -3.18 10.28
C MET A 209 -3.35 -2.12 11.38
N ARG A 210 -2.55 -1.09 11.13
CA ARG A 210 -2.34 -0.02 12.10
C ARG A 210 -3.60 0.81 12.29
N SER A 211 -4.27 1.20 11.21
CA SER A 211 -5.54 1.93 11.27
C SER A 211 -6.63 1.12 11.98
N ALA A 212 -6.72 -0.19 11.70
CA ALA A 212 -7.67 -1.07 12.37
C ALA A 212 -7.40 -1.16 13.88
N SER A 213 -6.15 -1.34 14.28
CA SER A 213 -5.77 -1.40 15.70
C SER A 213 -6.05 -0.09 16.45
N MET A 214 -5.73 1.07 15.84
CA MET A 214 -6.01 2.37 16.42
C MET A 214 -7.52 2.63 16.55
N ALA A 215 -8.27 2.39 15.47
CA ALA A 215 -9.72 2.59 15.45
C ALA A 215 -10.41 1.67 16.46
N ALA A 216 -10.01 0.40 16.55
CA ALA A 216 -10.58 -0.54 17.52
C ALA A 216 -10.35 -0.07 18.97
N ALA A 217 -9.20 0.48 19.30
CA ALA A 217 -8.91 0.98 20.65
C ALA A 217 -9.78 2.20 21.00
N VAL A 218 -9.96 3.15 20.09
CA VAL A 218 -10.82 4.32 20.29
C VAL A 218 -12.29 3.92 20.37
N LEU A 219 -12.74 3.08 19.42
CA LEU A 219 -14.13 2.62 19.37
C LEU A 219 -14.51 1.81 20.61
N HIS A 220 -13.62 0.94 21.10
CA HIS A 220 -13.87 0.16 22.32
C HIS A 220 -14.19 1.08 23.51
N ARG A 221 -13.41 2.12 23.74
CA ARG A 221 -13.64 3.11 24.81
C ARG A 221 -14.95 3.87 24.60
N GLN A 222 -15.25 4.30 23.39
CA GLN A 222 -16.51 4.94 23.05
C GLN A 222 -17.73 4.04 23.37
N LEU A 223 -17.66 2.76 23.02
CA LEU A 223 -18.72 1.79 23.29
C LEU A 223 -18.87 1.48 24.80
N GLN A 224 -17.82 1.73 25.60
CA GLN A 224 -17.89 1.68 27.07
C GLN A 224 -18.46 2.98 27.70
N GLY A 225 -18.84 3.96 26.88
CA GLY A 225 -19.42 5.24 27.32
C GLY A 225 -18.38 6.33 27.63
N GLU A 226 -17.10 6.12 27.29
CA GLU A 226 -16.10 7.18 27.41
C GLU A 226 -16.28 8.23 26.30
N THR A 227 -16.00 9.49 26.63
CA THR A 227 -15.89 10.53 25.62
C THR A 227 -14.55 10.39 24.92
N VAL A 228 -14.55 10.23 23.60
CA VAL A 228 -13.36 10.10 22.76
C VAL A 228 -13.35 11.19 21.69
N ASP A 229 -12.14 11.56 21.26
CA ASP A 229 -11.94 12.48 20.14
C ASP A 229 -11.23 11.75 18.98
N TRP A 230 -12.01 11.35 17.97
CA TRP A 230 -11.53 10.64 16.80
C TRP A 230 -10.47 11.42 16.02
N GLN A 231 -10.51 12.76 16.08
CA GLN A 231 -9.49 13.57 15.39
C GLN A 231 -8.12 13.41 16.06
N THR A 232 -8.06 13.62 17.36
CA THR A 232 -6.78 13.63 18.09
C THR A 232 -6.29 12.23 18.47
N GLU A 233 -7.21 11.26 18.64
CA GLU A 233 -6.87 9.93 19.10
C GLU A 233 -6.72 8.90 17.97
N PHE A 234 -7.31 9.16 16.79
CA PHE A 234 -7.21 8.26 15.62
C PHE A 234 -6.61 8.95 14.40
N ALA A 235 -7.25 10.03 13.88
CA ALA A 235 -6.91 10.58 12.57
C ALA A 235 -5.49 11.19 12.55
N GLU A 236 -5.15 12.05 13.49
CA GLU A 236 -3.84 12.69 13.58
C GLU A 236 -2.70 11.68 13.82
N PRO A 237 -2.81 10.74 14.79
CA PRO A 237 -1.80 9.71 14.95
C PRO A 237 -1.62 8.82 13.72
N LEU A 238 -2.71 8.39 13.07
CA LEU A 238 -2.63 7.59 11.85
C LEU A 238 -1.91 8.37 10.74
N LYS A 239 -2.32 9.62 10.53
CA LYS A 239 -1.79 10.49 9.48
C LYS A 239 -0.28 10.73 9.62
N ARG A 240 0.25 10.88 10.83
CA ARG A 240 1.70 11.06 11.04
C ARG A 240 2.53 9.94 10.39
N GLY A 241 2.17 8.69 10.59
CA GLY A 241 2.90 7.57 9.98
C GLY A 241 2.67 7.45 8.48
N VAL A 242 1.43 7.73 8.02
CA VAL A 242 1.13 7.80 6.59
C VAL A 242 1.96 8.89 5.90
N ASP A 243 2.08 10.08 6.51
CA ASP A 243 2.87 11.20 5.98
C ASP A 243 4.39 10.89 6.01
N THR A 244 4.85 10.07 6.95
CA THR A 244 6.21 9.53 6.92
C THR A 244 6.43 8.69 5.67
N PHE A 245 5.58 7.70 5.38
CA PHE A 245 5.65 6.92 4.14
C PHE A 245 5.54 7.80 2.90
N ARG A 246 4.62 8.76 2.90
CA ARG A 246 4.44 9.73 1.81
C ARG A 246 5.73 10.46 1.47
N CYS A 247 6.45 10.95 2.48
CA CYS A 247 7.72 11.64 2.30
C CYS A 247 8.75 10.78 1.55
N TYR A 248 8.84 9.49 1.87
CA TYR A 248 9.75 8.57 1.20
C TYR A 248 9.29 8.20 -0.22
N VAL A 249 7.98 8.10 -0.47
CA VAL A 249 7.43 7.91 -1.83
C VAL A 249 7.72 9.15 -2.69
N GLU A 250 7.48 10.35 -2.16
CA GLU A 250 7.82 11.61 -2.83
C GLU A 250 9.33 11.66 -3.18
N GLY A 251 10.18 11.32 -2.20
CA GLY A 251 11.62 11.25 -2.38
C GLY A 251 12.07 10.19 -3.39
N TRP A 252 11.36 9.06 -3.48
CA TRP A 252 11.63 8.04 -4.48
C TRP A 252 11.44 8.58 -5.90
N TYR A 253 10.30 9.18 -6.17
CA TYR A 253 10.00 9.73 -7.50
C TYR A 253 10.77 11.02 -7.84
N ALA A 254 11.15 11.80 -6.82
CA ALA A 254 12.07 12.93 -7.00
C ALA A 254 13.54 12.50 -7.23
N GLY A 255 13.87 11.21 -7.04
CA GLY A 255 15.22 10.68 -7.13
C GLY A 255 16.07 10.82 -5.87
N THR A 256 15.72 11.72 -4.96
CA THR A 256 16.50 12.00 -3.73
C THR A 256 16.64 10.79 -2.81
N PHE A 257 15.59 9.96 -2.70
CA PHE A 257 15.67 8.76 -1.91
C PHE A 257 16.42 7.63 -2.62
N GLN A 258 16.34 7.57 -3.96
CA GLN A 258 17.14 6.64 -4.76
C GLN A 258 18.65 6.94 -4.63
N ASP A 259 19.05 8.22 -4.62
CA ASP A 259 20.44 8.62 -4.40
C ASP A 259 20.98 8.08 -3.06
N VAL A 260 20.16 8.14 -2.00
CA VAL A 260 20.52 7.61 -0.68
C VAL A 260 20.62 6.07 -0.67
N ILE A 261 19.65 5.37 -1.29
CA ILE A 261 19.62 3.90 -1.31
C ILE A 261 20.75 3.30 -2.14
N TYR A 262 21.03 3.90 -3.29
CA TYR A 262 22.05 3.39 -4.23
C TYR A 262 23.44 3.93 -3.94
N HIS A 263 23.61 4.78 -2.92
CA HIS A 263 24.93 5.28 -2.55
C HIS A 263 25.84 4.13 -2.06
N PRO A 264 27.04 3.95 -2.61
CA PRO A 264 27.92 2.82 -2.30
C PRO A 264 28.39 2.82 -0.83
N GLU A 265 28.59 3.99 -0.23
CA GLU A 265 29.07 4.16 1.15
C GLU A 265 27.96 4.41 2.15
N SER A 266 26.93 3.58 2.16
CA SER A 266 25.83 3.75 3.15
C SER A 266 26.25 3.35 4.58
N LYS A 267 26.10 4.27 5.54
CA LYS A 267 26.40 4.02 6.96
C LYS A 267 25.41 3.00 7.57
N PRO A 268 25.86 1.89 8.17
CA PRO A 268 24.98 0.81 8.63
C PRO A 268 23.87 1.25 9.60
N HIS A 269 24.12 2.24 10.45
CA HIS A 269 23.10 2.74 11.40
C HIS A 269 22.00 3.54 10.69
N ILE A 270 22.34 4.36 9.67
CA ILE A 270 21.38 5.09 8.86
C ILE A 270 20.51 4.11 8.06
N ARG A 271 21.17 3.11 7.43
CA ARG A 271 20.45 2.05 6.72
C ARG A 271 19.44 1.37 7.62
N ARG A 272 19.79 1.02 8.87
CA ARG A 272 18.86 0.40 9.82
C ARG A 272 17.67 1.30 10.15
N MET A 273 17.90 2.59 10.40
CA MET A 273 16.84 3.55 10.69
C MET A 273 15.86 3.72 9.50
N ILE A 274 16.36 3.78 8.28
CA ILE A 274 15.51 3.85 7.07
C ILE A 274 14.80 2.52 6.85
N SER A 275 15.50 1.39 6.95
CA SER A 275 14.90 0.06 6.79
C SER A 275 13.81 -0.21 7.82
N SER A 276 13.90 0.33 9.04
CA SER A 276 12.84 0.18 10.04
C SER A 276 11.55 0.86 9.61
N ILE A 277 11.62 2.04 8.96
CA ILE A 277 10.43 2.70 8.42
C ILE A 277 9.77 1.82 7.35
N LEU A 278 10.56 1.32 6.40
CA LEU A 278 10.07 0.44 5.34
C LEU A 278 9.52 -0.88 5.89
N ALA A 279 10.01 -1.33 7.04
CA ALA A 279 9.50 -2.49 7.78
C ALA A 279 8.23 -2.19 8.61
N GLY A 280 7.67 -0.97 8.52
CA GLY A 280 6.41 -0.61 9.17
C GLY A 280 6.53 0.23 10.45
N TYR A 281 7.74 0.60 10.89
CA TYR A 281 7.95 1.45 12.07
C TYR A 281 7.85 2.96 11.76
N ALA A 282 6.90 3.34 10.89
CA ALA A 282 6.69 4.72 10.46
C ALA A 282 6.06 5.64 11.53
N TRP A 283 5.72 5.08 12.70
CA TRP A 283 5.19 5.79 13.87
C TRP A 283 6.19 5.89 15.03
N ASP A 284 7.42 5.38 14.87
CA ASP A 284 8.46 5.42 15.90
C ASP A 284 9.17 6.79 15.90
N GLU A 285 8.64 7.75 16.66
CA GLU A 285 9.19 9.10 16.76
C GLU A 285 10.61 9.15 17.40
N THR A 286 11.09 8.07 17.98
CA THR A 286 12.48 7.98 18.46
C THR A 286 13.46 7.89 17.30
N ASN A 287 13.02 7.47 16.13
CA ASN A 287 13.78 7.48 14.90
C ASN A 287 13.76 8.89 14.27
N PRO A 288 14.91 9.58 14.14
CA PRO A 288 14.96 10.93 13.57
C PRO A 288 14.49 11.00 12.11
N PHE A 289 14.47 9.88 11.39
CA PHE A 289 13.93 9.78 10.03
C PHE A 289 12.41 9.61 10.01
N VAL A 290 11.78 9.42 11.16
CA VAL A 290 10.32 9.47 11.36
C VAL A 290 9.91 10.82 11.93
N SER A 291 10.61 11.34 12.92
CA SER A 291 10.25 12.62 13.56
C SER A 291 10.48 13.84 12.66
N GLU A 292 11.48 13.81 11.76
CA GLU A 292 11.81 14.90 10.83
C GLU A 292 12.08 14.35 9.39
N PRO A 293 11.16 13.61 8.76
CA PRO A 293 11.45 12.82 7.57
C PRO A 293 11.96 13.66 6.39
N LYS A 294 11.27 14.75 6.05
CA LYS A 294 11.64 15.64 4.93
C LYS A 294 13.03 16.26 5.12
N ARG A 295 13.30 16.76 6.31
CA ARG A 295 14.59 17.40 6.64
C ARG A 295 15.74 16.40 6.57
N ARG A 296 15.56 15.21 7.19
CA ARG A 296 16.59 14.19 7.26
C ARG A 296 16.87 13.56 5.89
N LEU A 297 15.83 13.28 5.12
CA LEU A 297 16.01 12.75 3.76
C LEU A 297 16.78 13.74 2.87
N ARG A 298 16.40 15.03 2.91
CA ARG A 298 17.10 16.07 2.14
C ARG A 298 18.57 16.18 2.53
N MET A 299 18.87 16.23 3.84
CA MET A 299 20.26 16.27 4.31
C MET A 299 21.10 15.09 3.83
N LEU A 300 20.52 13.87 3.84
CA LEU A 300 21.21 12.68 3.33
C LEU A 300 21.44 12.76 1.82
N SER A 301 20.43 13.18 1.05
CA SER A 301 20.55 13.34 -0.39
C SER A 301 21.64 14.36 -0.76
N ASP A 302 21.71 15.49 -0.04
CA ASP A 302 22.74 16.52 -0.23
C ASP A 302 24.15 15.95 0.04
N ILE A 303 24.31 15.11 1.08
CA ILE A 303 25.59 14.45 1.40
C ILE A 303 25.97 13.47 0.27
N CYS A 304 25.03 12.60 -0.16
CA CYS A 304 25.27 11.65 -1.23
C CYS A 304 25.62 12.32 -2.57
N ALA A 305 25.06 13.52 -2.83
CA ALA A 305 25.37 14.27 -4.05
C ALA A 305 26.76 14.94 -4.03
N THR A 306 27.34 15.19 -2.84
CA THR A 306 28.67 15.85 -2.70
C THR A 306 29.83 14.86 -2.60
N GLU A 307 29.58 13.61 -2.25
CA GLU A 307 30.59 12.55 -2.26
C GLU A 307 30.54 11.83 -3.62
N PRO A 308 31.55 11.99 -4.50
CA PRO A 308 31.56 11.27 -5.78
C PRO A 308 31.69 9.76 -5.55
N ALA A 309 30.86 9.00 -6.28
CA ALA A 309 30.85 7.54 -6.26
C ALA A 309 32.15 6.92 -6.81
#